data_7cd596126dac45af0e4071aebd832c78
#
_entry.id   7cd596126dac45af0e4071aebd832c78
#
_cell.length_a   1.000
_cell.length_b   1.000
_cell.length_c   1.000
_cell.angle_alpha   90.00
_cell.angle_beta   90.00
_cell.angle_gamma   90.00
#
_symmetry.space_group_name_H-M   'P 1'
#
loop_
_entity.id
_entity.type
_entity.pdbx_description
1 polymer ?
#
loop_
_entity_poly.entity_id
_entity_poly.type
_entity_poly.pdbx_seq_one_letter_code
_entity_poly.pdbx_strand_id
1 'polypeptide(L)'
;MALHDGCPQPRPEWVPENAGGGFATWVMQGARSSGVVSAQNAPPRRRTLTTEDYVQGVLARDPPVLARAITLIESNAPAHQAQAQQVLAQLLPHTGRAHRIGITGIPGAGKSTFIEAFGCHLTGSGQRVAVLAIDPSSSVTGGSILADKVRMEKLGRERNAFIRPSPSGGSLGGVARKTREAILICEAAGYDVVIVETVGVGQNEVAVRSMVDFFLVLMIPGAGDEMQGIKKGVVELADAIVINKADGDNRARASAAQAEMRRVLHYLHRMTEGWETPALLASALTGEGVPEVWQMTEEYFTNARAVGSLTGRRRTQAVQWMHALIAESLQSRFYASEDVKARLPALEAAVADGRMPVLAAALALLGG
;
A
#
# COMPACT_ATOMS: atom_id res chain seq x y z
N MET A 1 46.89 -25.08 -23.46
CA MET A 1 47.88 -25.26 -22.37
C MET A 1 47.73 -24.08 -21.44
N ALA A 2 47.22 -24.35 -20.27
CA ALA A 2 47.30 -23.78 -18.95
C ALA A 2 45.92 -23.86 -18.25
N LEU A 3 45.83 -24.85 -17.37
CA LEU A 3 44.78 -25.04 -16.38
C LEU A 3 44.92 -23.96 -15.31
N HIS A 4 43.86 -23.24 -15.01
CA HIS A 4 43.79 -22.43 -13.81
C HIS A 4 43.15 -23.26 -12.69
N ASP A 5 44.00 -23.59 -11.71
CA ASP A 5 43.65 -24.24 -10.46
C ASP A 5 42.60 -23.47 -9.69
N GLY A 6 41.49 -24.15 -9.31
CA GLY A 6 40.48 -23.64 -8.44
C GLY A 6 41.00 -23.50 -7.01
N CYS A 7 41.03 -22.30 -6.51
CA CYS A 7 41.21 -21.99 -5.09
C CYS A 7 40.04 -22.56 -4.29
N PRO A 8 40.24 -23.44 -3.27
CA PRO A 8 39.13 -23.94 -2.48
C PRO A 8 38.51 -22.80 -1.67
N GLN A 9 37.23 -22.61 -1.82
CA GLN A 9 36.45 -21.64 -1.02
C GLN A 9 36.50 -22.06 0.46
N PRO A 10 36.66 -21.12 1.39
CA PRO A 10 36.69 -21.43 2.82
C PRO A 10 35.32 -22.02 3.25
N ARG A 11 35.41 -23.07 4.06
CA ARG A 11 34.27 -23.80 4.61
C ARG A 11 33.42 -22.84 5.47
N PRO A 12 32.08 -22.76 5.28
CA PRO A 12 31.24 -21.92 6.11
C PRO A 12 31.23 -22.35 7.58
N GLU A 13 31.29 -21.42 8.53
CA GLU A 13 31.38 -21.68 9.98
C GLU A 13 30.23 -22.54 10.57
N TRP A 14 29.09 -22.62 9.87
CA TRP A 14 27.94 -23.42 10.30
C TRP A 14 28.00 -24.92 9.94
N VAL A 15 29.03 -25.35 9.24
CA VAL A 15 29.22 -26.78 8.88
C VAL A 15 30.05 -27.49 9.95
N PRO A 16 29.49 -28.50 10.66
CA PRO A 16 30.21 -29.24 11.70
C PRO A 16 31.53 -29.89 11.17
N GLU A 17 32.58 -29.89 11.99
CA GLU A 17 33.90 -30.39 11.60
C GLU A 17 33.90 -31.85 11.16
N ASN A 18 32.97 -32.68 11.62
CA ASN A 18 32.85 -34.13 11.36
C ASN A 18 31.82 -34.44 10.26
N ALA A 19 31.29 -33.45 9.53
CA ALA A 19 30.39 -33.71 8.43
C ALA A 19 31.15 -34.42 7.29
N GLY A 20 30.98 -35.72 7.18
CA GLY A 20 31.48 -36.50 6.05
C GLY A 20 30.90 -36.00 4.72
N GLY A 21 31.48 -36.42 3.59
CA GLY A 21 31.21 -35.94 2.23
C GLY A 21 29.74 -35.97 1.73
N GLY A 22 28.77 -36.30 2.59
CA GLY A 22 27.33 -36.23 2.30
C GLY A 22 26.68 -34.87 2.56
N PHE A 23 27.40 -33.88 3.11
CA PHE A 23 26.91 -32.49 3.31
C PHE A 23 27.37 -31.53 2.20
N ALA A 24 27.48 -32.02 0.97
CA ALA A 24 27.70 -31.13 -0.16
C ALA A 24 26.37 -30.56 -0.62
N THR A 25 26.13 -29.25 -0.39
CA THR A 25 25.17 -28.49 -1.19
C THR A 25 25.68 -28.54 -2.63
N TRP A 26 25.09 -29.37 -3.45
CA TRP A 26 25.32 -29.33 -4.87
C TRP A 26 24.73 -28.03 -5.39
N VAL A 27 25.58 -27.07 -5.68
CA VAL A 27 25.20 -25.98 -6.58
C VAL A 27 25.03 -26.65 -7.95
N MET A 28 23.78 -26.92 -8.34
CA MET A 28 23.48 -27.34 -9.70
C MET A 28 23.97 -26.20 -10.60
N GLN A 29 25.08 -26.44 -11.31
CA GLN A 29 25.43 -25.56 -12.44
C GLN A 29 24.22 -25.59 -13.35
N GLY A 30 23.65 -24.38 -13.62
CA GLY A 30 22.53 -24.26 -14.52
C GLY A 30 22.84 -25.03 -15.80
N ALA A 31 21.93 -25.90 -16.21
CA ALA A 31 22.10 -26.71 -17.40
C ALA A 31 22.49 -25.77 -18.56
N ARG A 32 23.69 -25.93 -19.10
CA ARG A 32 24.05 -25.34 -20.38
C ARG A 32 23.14 -26.00 -21.41
N SER A 33 21.99 -25.42 -21.70
CA SER A 33 21.13 -25.88 -22.78
C SER A 33 21.83 -25.56 -24.09
N SER A 34 22.57 -26.50 -24.62
CA SER A 34 23.03 -26.51 -26.02
C SER A 34 21.93 -27.04 -26.96
N GLY A 35 20.68 -27.02 -26.50
CA GLY A 35 19.52 -27.38 -27.30
C GLY A 35 18.84 -26.12 -27.84
N VAL A 36 18.78 -25.96 -29.15
CA VAL A 36 17.84 -25.08 -29.83
C VAL A 36 16.45 -25.44 -29.30
N VAL A 37 15.88 -24.59 -28.42
CA VAL A 37 14.49 -24.73 -27.97
C VAL A 37 13.65 -24.64 -29.25
N SER A 38 13.10 -25.78 -29.69
CA SER A 38 12.18 -25.83 -30.80
C SER A 38 11.07 -24.82 -30.53
N ALA A 39 10.72 -23.98 -31.49
CA ALA A 39 9.68 -22.97 -31.39
C ALA A 39 8.30 -23.54 -31.02
N GLN A 40 8.15 -24.86 -31.02
CA GLN A 40 6.93 -25.59 -30.64
C GLN A 40 6.71 -25.66 -29.11
N ASN A 41 7.72 -25.39 -28.26
CA ASN A 41 7.62 -25.40 -26.80
C ASN A 41 7.71 -24.00 -26.17
N ALA A 42 7.60 -22.94 -26.95
CA ALA A 42 7.46 -21.60 -26.40
C ALA A 42 6.11 -21.53 -25.64
N PRO A 43 6.12 -21.08 -24.35
CA PRO A 43 4.87 -20.92 -23.63
C PRO A 43 3.92 -20.03 -24.46
N PRO A 44 2.62 -20.34 -24.51
CA PRO A 44 1.68 -19.56 -25.34
C PRO A 44 1.85 -18.08 -24.98
N ARG A 45 2.10 -17.25 -26.01
CA ARG A 45 2.19 -15.80 -25.83
C ARG A 45 0.93 -15.34 -25.11
N ARG A 46 1.06 -14.76 -23.92
CA ARG A 46 -0.07 -14.22 -23.17
C ARG A 46 -0.83 -13.26 -24.09
N ARG A 47 -2.11 -13.56 -24.33
CA ARG A 47 -2.99 -12.70 -25.13
C ARG A 47 -2.91 -11.27 -24.59
N THR A 48 -2.56 -10.32 -25.45
CA THR A 48 -2.64 -8.90 -25.15
C THR A 48 -4.12 -8.52 -25.04
N LEU A 49 -4.55 -7.96 -23.91
CA LEU A 49 -5.91 -7.50 -23.71
C LEU A 49 -6.08 -6.11 -24.33
N THR A 50 -7.20 -5.91 -25.00
CA THR A 50 -7.63 -4.58 -25.47
C THR A 50 -8.17 -3.75 -24.30
N THR A 51 -8.40 -2.45 -24.50
CA THR A 51 -9.06 -1.59 -23.51
C THR A 51 -10.43 -2.14 -23.13
N GLU A 52 -11.20 -2.59 -24.14
CA GLU A 52 -12.53 -3.18 -23.94
C GLU A 52 -12.47 -4.50 -23.15
N ASP A 53 -11.51 -5.40 -23.45
CA ASP A 53 -11.31 -6.64 -22.69
C ASP A 53 -11.07 -6.35 -21.20
N TYR A 54 -10.29 -5.28 -20.91
CA TYR A 54 -10.05 -4.84 -19.51
C TYR A 54 -11.32 -4.33 -18.85
N VAL A 55 -12.07 -3.45 -19.52
CA VAL A 55 -13.30 -2.85 -18.98
C VAL A 55 -14.32 -3.94 -18.68
N GLN A 56 -14.64 -4.78 -19.66
CA GLN A 56 -15.62 -5.85 -19.51
C GLN A 56 -15.20 -6.87 -18.43
N GLY A 57 -13.92 -7.25 -18.41
CA GLY A 57 -13.43 -8.20 -17.41
C GLY A 57 -13.47 -7.62 -15.98
N VAL A 58 -13.16 -6.32 -15.81
CA VAL A 58 -13.28 -5.63 -14.50
C VAL A 58 -14.75 -5.58 -14.07
N LEU A 59 -15.66 -5.16 -14.94
CA LEU A 59 -17.08 -5.08 -14.64
C LEU A 59 -17.71 -6.47 -14.36
N ALA A 60 -17.22 -7.51 -15.05
CA ALA A 60 -17.61 -8.91 -14.80
C ALA A 60 -16.96 -9.50 -13.54
N ARG A 61 -16.04 -8.77 -12.88
CA ARG A 61 -15.27 -9.27 -11.75
C ARG A 61 -14.43 -10.51 -12.07
N ASP A 62 -13.85 -10.57 -13.26
CA ASP A 62 -12.91 -11.62 -13.62
C ASP A 62 -11.58 -11.42 -12.85
N PRO A 63 -11.22 -12.30 -11.87
CA PRO A 63 -10.05 -12.06 -11.03
C PRO A 63 -8.72 -11.99 -11.81
N PRO A 64 -8.44 -12.82 -12.81
CA PRO A 64 -7.31 -12.68 -13.72
C PRO A 64 -7.25 -11.32 -14.43
N VAL A 65 -8.37 -10.84 -14.97
CA VAL A 65 -8.42 -9.55 -15.67
C VAL A 65 -8.27 -8.40 -14.68
N LEU A 66 -8.92 -8.46 -13.51
CA LEU A 66 -8.78 -7.48 -12.43
C LEU A 66 -7.31 -7.34 -12.01
N ALA A 67 -6.63 -8.45 -11.74
CA ALA A 67 -5.21 -8.44 -11.38
C ALA A 67 -4.32 -7.84 -12.49
N ARG A 68 -4.63 -8.13 -13.76
CA ARG A 68 -3.92 -7.57 -14.92
C ARG A 68 -4.21 -6.08 -15.11
N ALA A 69 -5.44 -5.61 -14.87
CA ALA A 69 -5.81 -4.21 -14.91
C ALA A 69 -5.03 -3.41 -13.86
N ILE A 70 -4.91 -3.93 -12.62
CA ILE A 70 -4.08 -3.30 -11.60
C ILE A 70 -2.59 -3.31 -12.01
N THR A 71 -2.08 -4.39 -12.59
CA THR A 71 -0.70 -4.42 -13.12
C THR A 71 -0.49 -3.41 -14.24
N LEU A 72 -1.50 -3.18 -15.09
CA LEU A 72 -1.45 -2.17 -16.16
C LEU A 72 -1.27 -0.76 -15.61
N ILE A 73 -2.05 -0.37 -14.59
CA ILE A 73 -1.92 0.96 -13.95
C ILE A 73 -0.63 1.11 -13.13
N GLU A 74 -0.10 0.02 -12.59
CA GLU A 74 1.18 0.01 -11.86
C GLU A 74 2.39 0.18 -12.80
N SER A 75 2.22 -0.05 -14.10
CA SER A 75 3.30 0.05 -15.08
C SER A 75 3.71 1.50 -15.35
N ASN A 76 5.03 1.71 -15.47
CA ASN A 76 5.60 3.01 -15.85
C ASN A 76 5.82 3.14 -17.36
N ALA A 77 5.54 2.11 -18.17
CA ALA A 77 5.69 2.17 -19.62
C ALA A 77 4.66 3.14 -20.23
N PRO A 78 5.06 4.11 -21.10
CA PRO A 78 4.15 5.13 -21.64
C PRO A 78 2.92 4.54 -22.35
N ALA A 79 3.11 3.47 -23.15
CA ALA A 79 2.01 2.79 -23.83
C ALA A 79 1.00 2.17 -22.85
N HIS A 80 1.48 1.58 -21.75
CA HIS A 80 0.61 1.04 -20.69
C HIS A 80 -0.12 2.16 -19.96
N GLN A 81 0.54 3.28 -19.68
CA GLN A 81 -0.10 4.43 -19.04
C GLN A 81 -1.23 5.00 -19.91
N ALA A 82 -1.01 5.15 -21.22
CA ALA A 82 -2.05 5.61 -22.13
C ALA A 82 -3.26 4.65 -22.14
N GLN A 83 -3.03 3.35 -22.23
CA GLN A 83 -4.09 2.35 -22.17
C GLN A 83 -4.79 2.33 -20.80
N ALA A 84 -4.03 2.45 -19.69
CA ALA A 84 -4.58 2.50 -18.34
C ALA A 84 -5.56 3.67 -18.17
N GLN A 85 -5.21 4.87 -18.69
CA GLN A 85 -6.10 6.03 -18.60
C GLN A 85 -7.38 5.84 -19.43
N GLN A 86 -7.31 5.17 -20.59
CA GLN A 86 -8.51 4.82 -21.38
C GLN A 86 -9.41 3.84 -20.62
N VAL A 87 -8.84 2.82 -19.98
CA VAL A 87 -9.58 1.87 -19.13
C VAL A 87 -10.23 2.59 -17.95
N LEU A 88 -9.48 3.41 -17.21
CA LEU A 88 -10.00 4.16 -16.07
C LEU A 88 -11.12 5.14 -16.47
N ALA A 89 -11.00 5.83 -17.59
CA ALA A 89 -12.03 6.74 -18.07
C ALA A 89 -13.37 6.03 -18.31
N GLN A 90 -13.33 4.80 -18.86
CA GLN A 90 -14.54 4.01 -19.09
C GLN A 90 -15.09 3.37 -17.80
N LEU A 91 -14.22 3.06 -16.83
CA LEU A 91 -14.63 2.51 -15.52
C LEU A 91 -15.15 3.56 -14.55
N LEU A 92 -14.80 4.84 -14.73
CA LEU A 92 -15.14 5.93 -13.79
C LEU A 92 -16.64 6.04 -13.46
N PRO A 93 -17.60 5.88 -14.40
CA PRO A 93 -19.04 5.91 -14.08
C PRO A 93 -19.50 4.78 -13.13
N HIS A 94 -18.71 3.71 -12.99
CA HIS A 94 -19.02 2.54 -12.16
C HIS A 94 -18.37 2.62 -10.77
N THR A 95 -17.69 3.73 -10.44
CA THR A 95 -16.99 3.93 -9.17
C THR A 95 -17.80 4.75 -8.16
N GLY A 96 -17.24 4.98 -6.99
CA GLY A 96 -17.76 5.92 -6.00
C GLY A 96 -18.74 5.32 -4.98
N ARG A 97 -19.02 4.03 -5.02
CA ARG A 97 -20.02 3.37 -4.14
C ARG A 97 -19.39 2.67 -2.94
N ALA A 98 -18.15 2.22 -3.04
CA ALA A 98 -17.48 1.49 -1.98
C ALA A 98 -17.14 2.38 -0.77
N HIS A 99 -17.02 1.74 0.38
CA HIS A 99 -16.39 2.32 1.57
C HIS A 99 -14.86 2.19 1.43
N ARG A 100 -14.15 3.31 1.34
CA ARG A 100 -12.69 3.35 1.28
C ARG A 100 -12.14 3.50 2.69
N ILE A 101 -11.52 2.45 3.21
CA ILE A 101 -11.03 2.38 4.59
C ILE A 101 -9.51 2.29 4.59
N GLY A 102 -8.83 3.27 5.17
CA GLY A 102 -7.39 3.21 5.44
C GLY A 102 -7.14 2.61 6.81
N ILE A 103 -6.22 1.65 6.90
CA ILE A 103 -5.81 1.04 8.16
C ILE A 103 -4.31 1.25 8.35
N THR A 104 -3.95 1.91 9.45
CA THR A 104 -2.57 2.16 9.85
C THR A 104 -2.34 1.74 11.31
N GLY A 105 -1.12 1.85 11.77
CA GLY A 105 -0.73 1.55 13.15
C GLY A 105 0.76 1.22 13.22
N ILE A 106 1.32 1.22 14.42
CA ILE A 106 2.73 0.90 14.64
C ILE A 106 3.11 -0.50 14.14
N PRO A 107 4.38 -0.74 13.84
CA PRO A 107 4.89 -2.09 13.61
C PRO A 107 4.52 -3.00 14.80
N GLY A 108 4.07 -4.22 14.52
CA GLY A 108 3.64 -5.15 15.57
C GLY A 108 2.21 -4.93 16.12
N ALA A 109 1.48 -3.88 15.71
CA ALA A 109 0.08 -3.67 16.13
C ALA A 109 -0.88 -4.79 15.67
N GLY A 110 -0.44 -5.67 14.75
CA GLY A 110 -1.26 -6.75 14.24
C GLY A 110 -2.18 -6.32 13.09
N LYS A 111 -1.77 -5.34 12.28
CA LYS A 111 -2.57 -4.81 11.15
C LYS A 111 -3.07 -5.91 10.22
N SER A 112 -2.19 -6.71 9.66
CA SER A 112 -2.56 -7.77 8.70
C SER A 112 -3.47 -8.82 9.33
N THR A 113 -3.25 -9.17 10.61
CA THR A 113 -4.14 -10.09 11.36
C THR A 113 -5.52 -9.45 11.59
N PHE A 114 -5.55 -8.16 11.93
CA PHE A 114 -6.80 -7.42 12.09
C PHE A 114 -7.56 -7.31 10.77
N ILE A 115 -6.87 -7.00 9.68
CA ILE A 115 -7.47 -6.91 8.34
C ILE A 115 -8.02 -8.27 7.91
N GLU A 116 -7.34 -9.37 8.23
CA GLU A 116 -7.85 -10.72 7.98
C GLU A 116 -9.13 -10.99 8.76
N ALA A 117 -9.15 -10.75 10.08
CA ALA A 117 -10.32 -10.96 10.93
C ALA A 117 -11.49 -10.05 10.50
N PHE A 118 -11.21 -8.78 10.24
CA PHE A 118 -12.19 -7.79 9.79
C PHE A 118 -12.74 -8.14 8.41
N GLY A 119 -11.87 -8.49 7.46
CA GLY A 119 -12.27 -8.92 6.12
C GLY A 119 -13.09 -10.20 6.12
N CYS A 120 -12.73 -11.20 6.94
CA CYS A 120 -13.53 -12.42 7.10
C CYS A 120 -14.91 -12.14 7.72
N HIS A 121 -15.00 -11.22 8.68
CA HIS A 121 -16.29 -10.78 9.22
C HIS A 121 -17.16 -10.13 8.14
N LEU A 122 -16.58 -9.25 7.33
CA LEU A 122 -17.28 -8.57 6.23
C LEU A 122 -17.75 -9.56 5.16
N THR A 123 -16.88 -10.46 4.72
CA THR A 123 -17.24 -11.47 3.70
C THR A 123 -18.29 -12.45 4.23
N GLY A 124 -18.23 -12.81 5.50
CA GLY A 124 -19.24 -13.61 6.20
C GLY A 124 -20.61 -12.90 6.30
N SER A 125 -20.62 -11.57 6.32
CA SER A 125 -21.84 -10.73 6.25
C SER A 125 -22.30 -10.46 4.81
N GLY A 126 -21.68 -11.10 3.81
CA GLY A 126 -22.06 -10.98 2.39
C GLY A 126 -21.42 -9.80 1.66
N GLN A 127 -20.58 -9.01 2.30
CA GLN A 127 -19.84 -7.90 1.67
C GLN A 127 -18.71 -8.41 0.79
N ARG A 128 -18.37 -7.67 -0.26
CA ARG A 128 -17.20 -7.92 -1.12
C ARG A 128 -16.09 -6.99 -0.71
N VAL A 129 -14.93 -7.56 -0.39
CA VAL A 129 -13.80 -6.85 0.21
C VAL A 129 -12.59 -6.90 -0.71
N ALA A 130 -12.02 -5.74 -1.04
CA ALA A 130 -10.70 -5.64 -1.67
C ALA A 130 -9.69 -5.10 -0.66
N VAL A 131 -8.53 -5.74 -0.56
CA VAL A 131 -7.40 -5.29 0.28
C VAL A 131 -6.24 -4.90 -0.62
N LEU A 132 -5.81 -3.66 -0.51
CA LEU A 132 -4.64 -3.10 -1.19
C LEU A 132 -3.55 -2.86 -0.14
N ALA A 133 -2.55 -3.74 -0.08
CA ALA A 133 -1.42 -3.61 0.83
C ALA A 133 -0.28 -2.84 0.17
N ILE A 134 0.13 -1.71 0.78
CA ILE A 134 1.25 -0.89 0.29
C ILE A 134 2.51 -1.34 1.03
N ASP A 135 3.44 -2.05 0.36
CA ASP A 135 4.69 -2.52 0.97
C ASP A 135 5.89 -1.68 0.52
N PRO A 136 6.56 -0.93 1.42
CA PRO A 136 7.75 -0.16 1.08
C PRO A 136 8.99 -1.02 0.78
N SER A 137 9.01 -2.30 1.19
CA SER A 137 10.21 -3.15 1.07
C SER A 137 10.39 -3.79 -0.31
N SER A 138 9.38 -3.77 -1.18
CA SER A 138 9.41 -4.47 -2.47
C SER A 138 10.36 -3.85 -3.51
N SER A 139 10.88 -2.63 -3.28
CA SER A 139 11.84 -1.99 -4.20
C SER A 139 13.23 -2.64 -4.20
N VAL A 140 13.60 -3.40 -3.15
CA VAL A 140 14.95 -3.94 -2.97
C VAL A 140 15.04 -5.44 -3.24
N THR A 141 14.00 -6.22 -2.97
CA THR A 141 14.11 -7.69 -2.96
C THR A 141 13.21 -8.44 -3.95
N GLY A 142 12.25 -7.80 -4.61
CA GLY A 142 11.35 -8.47 -5.58
C GLY A 142 10.50 -9.63 -5.01
N GLY A 143 10.62 -9.93 -3.71
CA GLY A 143 10.07 -11.13 -3.06
C GLY A 143 8.82 -10.94 -2.22
N SER A 144 8.33 -9.72 -2.03
CA SER A 144 7.27 -9.38 -1.09
C SER A 144 5.86 -9.85 -1.50
N ILE A 145 5.59 -10.06 -2.78
CA ILE A 145 4.24 -10.39 -3.29
C ILE A 145 3.68 -11.70 -2.69
N LEU A 146 4.55 -12.63 -2.29
CA LEU A 146 4.14 -13.89 -1.65
C LEU A 146 3.90 -13.73 -0.14
N ALA A 147 4.65 -12.86 0.53
CA ALA A 147 4.61 -12.73 1.99
C ALA A 147 3.28 -12.18 2.53
N ASP A 148 2.66 -11.22 1.84
CA ASP A 148 1.39 -10.62 2.29
C ASP A 148 0.18 -11.52 2.04
N LYS A 149 0.20 -12.32 0.94
CA LYS A 149 -0.82 -13.38 0.74
C LYS A 149 -0.74 -14.47 1.81
N VAL A 150 0.47 -14.78 2.28
CA VAL A 150 0.68 -15.77 3.36
C VAL A 150 0.19 -15.24 4.72
N ARG A 151 0.19 -13.92 4.93
CA ARG A 151 -0.27 -13.29 6.19
C ARG A 151 -1.78 -13.20 6.33
N MET A 152 -2.55 -13.28 5.23
CA MET A 152 -4.02 -13.20 5.20
C MET A 152 -4.59 -14.42 4.50
N GLU A 153 -4.21 -15.62 4.98
CA GLU A 153 -4.50 -16.89 4.32
C GLU A 153 -6.01 -17.20 4.31
N LYS A 154 -6.70 -16.96 5.41
CA LYS A 154 -8.15 -17.21 5.53
C LYS A 154 -8.92 -16.30 4.59
N LEU A 155 -8.67 -15.00 4.65
CA LEU A 155 -9.32 -14.01 3.78
C LEU A 155 -8.99 -14.27 2.30
N GLY A 156 -7.76 -14.68 1.98
CA GLY A 156 -7.35 -14.99 0.61
C GLY A 156 -8.07 -16.18 -0.04
N ARG A 157 -8.74 -17.04 0.75
CA ARG A 157 -9.57 -18.16 0.29
C ARG A 157 -11.04 -17.79 0.11
N GLU A 158 -11.47 -16.62 0.61
CA GLU A 158 -12.84 -16.17 0.50
C GLU A 158 -13.18 -15.75 -0.94
N ARG A 159 -14.32 -16.22 -1.46
CA ARG A 159 -14.79 -15.91 -2.83
C ARG A 159 -15.10 -14.41 -3.03
N ASN A 160 -15.50 -13.75 -1.94
CA ASN A 160 -15.85 -12.33 -1.92
C ASN A 160 -14.66 -11.43 -1.54
N ALA A 161 -13.45 -11.99 -1.46
CA ALA A 161 -12.25 -11.22 -1.16
C ALA A 161 -11.28 -11.14 -2.34
N PHE A 162 -10.59 -10.01 -2.44
CA PHE A 162 -9.48 -9.80 -3.37
C PHE A 162 -8.33 -9.13 -2.63
N ILE A 163 -7.16 -9.73 -2.62
CA ILE A 163 -5.97 -9.19 -1.95
C ILE A 163 -4.91 -8.88 -3.00
N ARG A 164 -4.47 -7.61 -3.03
CA ARG A 164 -3.41 -7.13 -3.92
C ARG A 164 -2.29 -6.49 -3.11
N PRO A 165 -1.13 -7.16 -2.99
CA PRO A 165 0.09 -6.50 -2.60
C PRO A 165 0.53 -5.55 -3.72
N SER A 166 0.66 -4.27 -3.42
CA SER A 166 1.12 -3.27 -4.39
C SER A 166 2.57 -2.89 -4.09
N PRO A 167 3.48 -3.05 -5.06
CA PRO A 167 4.88 -2.69 -4.86
C PRO A 167 5.02 -1.18 -4.69
N SER A 168 5.71 -0.75 -3.64
CA SER A 168 6.04 0.65 -3.38
C SER A 168 7.26 1.16 -4.16
N GLY A 169 7.61 0.50 -5.27
CA GLY A 169 8.75 0.93 -6.10
C GLY A 169 8.54 2.30 -6.70
N GLY A 170 9.22 3.32 -6.18
CA GLY A 170 9.19 4.68 -6.73
C GLY A 170 9.06 5.78 -5.68
N SER A 171 8.86 7.02 -6.12
CA SER A 171 8.56 8.16 -5.27
C SER A 171 7.24 7.94 -4.49
N LEU A 172 7.12 8.55 -3.32
CA LEU A 172 5.88 8.56 -2.51
C LEU A 172 4.64 8.95 -3.36
N GLY A 173 4.79 9.90 -4.28
CA GLY A 173 3.74 10.33 -5.21
C GLY A 173 3.32 9.22 -6.17
N GLY A 174 4.27 8.48 -6.73
CA GLY A 174 4.00 7.38 -7.66
C GLY A 174 3.24 6.22 -7.01
N VAL A 175 3.55 5.87 -5.75
CA VAL A 175 2.81 4.86 -4.98
C VAL A 175 1.38 5.33 -4.71
N ALA A 176 1.21 6.58 -4.27
CA ALA A 176 -0.10 7.16 -4.00
C ALA A 176 -1.00 7.19 -5.26
N ARG A 177 -0.41 7.50 -6.45
CA ARG A 177 -1.13 7.45 -7.72
C ARG A 177 -1.66 6.05 -8.02
N LYS A 178 -0.77 5.06 -8.02
CA LYS A 178 -1.10 3.68 -8.34
C LYS A 178 -2.17 3.09 -7.41
N THR A 179 -2.08 3.41 -6.12
CA THR A 179 -3.07 2.96 -5.13
C THR A 179 -4.43 3.60 -5.36
N ARG A 180 -4.50 4.92 -5.64
CA ARG A 180 -5.77 5.59 -5.96
C ARG A 180 -6.45 5.02 -7.20
N GLU A 181 -5.68 4.78 -8.26
CA GLU A 181 -6.17 4.15 -9.48
C GLU A 181 -6.63 2.71 -9.22
N ALA A 182 -5.92 1.93 -8.39
CA ALA A 182 -6.34 0.59 -7.97
C ALA A 182 -7.66 0.59 -7.17
N ILE A 183 -7.88 1.58 -6.29
CA ILE A 183 -9.15 1.78 -5.60
C ILE A 183 -10.29 1.92 -6.62
N LEU A 184 -10.13 2.76 -7.64
CA LEU A 184 -11.16 2.96 -8.68
C LEU A 184 -11.48 1.67 -9.44
N ILE A 185 -10.46 0.86 -9.77
CA ILE A 185 -10.65 -0.44 -10.42
C ILE A 185 -11.43 -1.40 -9.50
N CYS A 186 -11.08 -1.49 -8.21
CA CYS A 186 -11.80 -2.33 -7.26
C CYS A 186 -13.25 -1.87 -7.09
N GLU A 187 -13.51 -0.57 -7.02
CA GLU A 187 -14.87 -0.03 -6.95
C GLU A 187 -15.69 -0.37 -8.21
N ALA A 188 -15.09 -0.19 -9.41
CA ALA A 188 -15.74 -0.53 -10.68
C ALA A 188 -16.03 -2.03 -10.79
N ALA A 189 -15.16 -2.89 -10.25
CA ALA A 189 -15.41 -4.33 -10.13
C ALA A 189 -16.52 -4.66 -9.11
N GLY A 190 -17.07 -3.66 -8.42
CA GLY A 190 -18.20 -3.81 -7.50
C GLY A 190 -17.81 -4.38 -6.14
N TYR A 191 -16.62 -4.11 -5.64
CA TYR A 191 -16.28 -4.33 -4.23
C TYR A 191 -16.98 -3.29 -3.36
N ASP A 192 -17.60 -3.76 -2.28
CA ASP A 192 -18.40 -2.92 -1.36
C ASP A 192 -17.49 -2.19 -0.36
N VAL A 193 -16.36 -2.82 -0.01
CA VAL A 193 -15.35 -2.26 0.89
C VAL A 193 -13.97 -2.40 0.25
N VAL A 194 -13.22 -1.28 0.20
CA VAL A 194 -11.81 -1.27 -0.24
C VAL A 194 -10.95 -0.84 0.93
N ILE A 195 -10.14 -1.78 1.43
CA ILE A 195 -9.21 -1.55 2.55
C ILE A 195 -7.83 -1.23 1.97
N VAL A 196 -7.22 -0.14 2.46
CA VAL A 196 -5.84 0.25 2.13
C VAL A 196 -4.98 0.09 3.37
N GLU A 197 -4.07 -0.88 3.37
CA GLU A 197 -3.13 -1.12 4.47
C GLU A 197 -1.85 -0.30 4.28
N THR A 198 -1.41 0.39 5.34
CA THR A 198 -0.08 1.03 5.39
C THR A 198 0.91 0.15 6.13
N VAL A 199 2.20 0.27 5.80
CA VAL A 199 3.27 -0.54 6.41
C VAL A 199 3.72 -0.03 7.78
N GLY A 200 3.15 1.06 8.28
CA GLY A 200 3.38 1.54 9.65
C GLY A 200 4.73 2.21 9.90
N VAL A 201 5.44 2.65 8.86
CA VAL A 201 6.71 3.37 8.98
C VAL A 201 6.69 4.68 8.20
N GLY A 202 6.37 5.77 8.88
CA GLY A 202 6.67 7.13 8.43
C GLY A 202 5.68 7.69 7.43
N GLN A 203 5.77 8.63 6.71
CA GLN A 203 5.04 9.54 5.84
C GLN A 203 3.90 8.96 4.94
N ASN A 204 3.68 7.66 4.90
CA ASN A 204 2.63 7.03 4.09
C ASN A 204 1.22 7.21 4.68
N GLU A 205 1.10 7.49 5.97
CA GLU A 205 -0.17 7.67 6.67
C GLU A 205 -0.96 8.85 6.11
N VAL A 206 -0.29 9.99 5.90
CA VAL A 206 -0.91 11.19 5.30
C VAL A 206 -1.35 10.91 3.85
N ALA A 207 -0.51 10.19 3.09
CA ALA A 207 -0.83 9.81 1.73
C ALA A 207 -2.08 8.90 1.68
N VAL A 208 -2.16 7.88 2.55
CA VAL A 208 -3.34 7.00 2.62
C VAL A 208 -4.57 7.78 3.09
N ARG A 209 -4.44 8.63 4.14
CA ARG A 209 -5.54 9.48 4.59
C ARG A 209 -6.13 10.33 3.44
N SER A 210 -5.29 10.78 2.52
CA SER A 210 -5.72 11.61 1.40
C SER A 210 -6.46 10.85 0.28
N MET A 211 -6.58 9.51 0.35
CA MET A 211 -7.22 8.69 -0.68
C MET A 211 -8.37 7.81 -0.15
N VAL A 212 -8.59 7.80 1.17
CA VAL A 212 -9.65 7.03 1.81
C VAL A 212 -10.71 7.93 2.42
N ASP A 213 -11.88 7.36 2.68
CA ASP A 213 -13.00 8.07 3.30
C ASP A 213 -12.92 8.00 4.82
N PHE A 214 -12.50 6.85 5.34
CA PHE A 214 -12.39 6.52 6.75
C PHE A 214 -10.99 6.05 7.07
N PHE A 215 -10.39 6.58 8.14
CA PHE A 215 -9.01 6.27 8.53
C PHE A 215 -8.95 5.71 9.94
N LEU A 216 -8.63 4.44 10.06
CA LEU A 216 -8.56 3.67 11.29
C LEU A 216 -7.11 3.49 11.73
N VAL A 217 -6.83 3.82 12.98
CA VAL A 217 -5.51 3.67 13.58
C VAL A 217 -5.54 2.51 14.58
N LEU A 218 -4.72 1.50 14.33
CA LEU A 218 -4.51 0.37 15.25
C LEU A 218 -3.42 0.68 16.25
N MET A 219 -3.73 0.49 17.53
CA MET A 219 -2.82 0.62 18.67
C MET A 219 -2.75 -0.69 19.46
N ILE A 220 -1.78 -0.82 20.37
CA ILE A 220 -1.64 -1.95 21.28
C ILE A 220 -1.60 -1.47 22.73
N PRO A 221 -2.01 -2.31 23.71
CA PRO A 221 -1.90 -1.99 25.12
C PRO A 221 -0.44 -1.87 25.56
N GLY A 222 -0.14 -0.96 26.48
CA GLY A 222 1.18 -0.85 27.11
C GLY A 222 2.20 0.01 26.34
N ALA A 223 1.79 0.68 25.28
CA ALA A 223 2.62 1.59 24.50
C ALA A 223 2.87 2.96 25.17
N GLY A 224 3.02 3.04 26.51
CA GLY A 224 3.25 4.31 27.20
C GLY A 224 4.44 5.09 26.64
N ASP A 225 5.59 4.45 26.44
CA ASP A 225 6.74 5.04 25.73
C ASP A 225 6.60 4.97 24.20
N GLU A 226 5.84 4.01 23.65
CA GLU A 226 5.55 3.87 22.23
C GLU A 226 4.38 4.76 21.76
N MET A 227 3.57 5.34 22.65
CA MET A 227 2.68 6.45 22.30
C MET A 227 3.46 7.66 21.78
N GLN A 228 4.72 7.82 22.19
CA GLN A 228 5.65 8.73 21.54
C GLN A 228 6.07 8.27 20.14
N GLY A 229 6.01 6.98 19.82
CA GLY A 229 6.27 6.39 18.50
C GLY A 229 5.12 6.59 17.49
N ILE A 230 3.87 6.74 17.96
CA ILE A 230 2.77 7.22 17.11
C ILE A 230 2.92 8.74 17.06
N LYS A 231 3.45 9.24 15.95
CA LYS A 231 3.53 10.69 15.73
C LYS A 231 2.17 11.31 16.03
N LYS A 232 2.12 12.27 16.95
CA LYS A 232 0.89 12.99 17.36
C LYS A 232 -0.02 13.32 16.18
N GLY A 233 0.55 13.68 15.03
CA GLY A 233 -0.16 13.95 13.80
C GLY A 233 -0.96 12.77 13.21
N VAL A 234 -0.62 11.50 13.48
CA VAL A 234 -1.38 10.35 12.96
C VAL A 234 -2.67 10.15 13.73
N VAL A 235 -2.64 10.36 15.06
CA VAL A 235 -3.84 10.32 15.91
C VAL A 235 -4.81 11.43 15.52
N GLU A 236 -4.30 12.61 15.19
CA GLU A 236 -5.10 13.75 14.73
C GLU A 236 -5.82 13.47 13.40
N LEU A 237 -5.26 12.61 12.55
CA LEU A 237 -5.85 12.22 11.26
C LEU A 237 -6.92 11.11 11.36
N ALA A 238 -7.02 10.45 12.53
CA ALA A 238 -7.86 9.28 12.70
C ALA A 238 -9.36 9.62 12.74
N ASP A 239 -10.16 8.84 12.02
CA ASP A 239 -11.62 8.83 12.18
C ASP A 239 -12.05 7.80 13.25
N ALA A 240 -11.21 6.80 13.56
CA ALA A 240 -11.36 5.90 14.70
C ALA A 240 -10.02 5.34 15.17
N ILE A 241 -9.95 4.98 16.45
CA ILE A 241 -8.83 4.28 17.06
C ILE A 241 -9.29 2.94 17.58
N VAL A 242 -8.54 1.89 17.29
CA VAL A 242 -8.79 0.53 17.78
C VAL A 242 -7.57 0.07 18.58
N ILE A 243 -7.78 -0.20 19.86
CA ILE A 243 -6.78 -0.84 20.73
C ILE A 243 -6.89 -2.35 20.49
N ASN A 244 -5.99 -2.88 19.69
CA ASN A 244 -5.94 -4.29 19.32
C ASN A 244 -5.24 -5.13 20.40
N LYS A 245 -5.29 -6.46 20.26
CA LYS A 245 -4.78 -7.44 21.23
C LYS A 245 -5.42 -7.29 22.61
N ALA A 246 -6.72 -6.96 22.65
CA ALA A 246 -7.49 -6.77 23.87
C ALA A 246 -8.05 -8.10 24.41
N ASP A 247 -7.25 -9.18 24.35
CA ASP A 247 -7.60 -10.53 24.78
C ASP A 247 -6.72 -10.99 25.94
N GLY A 248 -7.16 -12.03 26.65
CA GLY A 248 -6.41 -12.66 27.74
C GLY A 248 -5.94 -11.65 28.80
N ASP A 249 -4.68 -11.79 29.20
CA ASP A 249 -4.06 -10.93 30.24
C ASP A 249 -3.88 -9.47 29.79
N ASN A 250 -3.97 -9.19 28.48
CA ASN A 250 -3.87 -7.84 27.98
C ASN A 250 -5.15 -7.01 28.13
N ARG A 251 -6.30 -7.64 28.43
CA ARG A 251 -7.60 -6.96 28.46
C ARG A 251 -7.63 -5.75 29.40
N ALA A 252 -7.08 -5.91 30.62
CA ALA A 252 -7.03 -4.82 31.60
C ALA A 252 -6.18 -3.64 31.10
N ARG A 253 -5.01 -3.94 30.49
CA ARG A 253 -4.12 -2.93 29.92
C ARG A 253 -4.77 -2.24 28.71
N ALA A 254 -5.47 -2.99 27.87
CA ALA A 254 -6.19 -2.44 26.71
C ALA A 254 -7.31 -1.50 27.16
N SER A 255 -8.06 -1.84 28.21
CA SER A 255 -9.10 -0.96 28.76
C SER A 255 -8.53 0.33 29.33
N ALA A 256 -7.37 0.26 30.02
CA ALA A 256 -6.68 1.44 30.51
C ALA A 256 -6.22 2.36 29.36
N ALA A 257 -5.61 1.77 28.31
CA ALA A 257 -5.17 2.50 27.12
C ALA A 257 -6.36 3.13 26.36
N GLN A 258 -7.51 2.43 26.30
CA GLN A 258 -8.73 2.99 25.70
C GLN A 258 -9.23 4.21 26.48
N ALA A 259 -9.27 4.12 27.82
CA ALA A 259 -9.72 5.23 28.66
C ALA A 259 -8.79 6.45 28.55
N GLU A 260 -7.49 6.23 28.45
CA GLU A 260 -6.51 7.28 28.20
C GLU A 260 -6.71 7.92 26.81
N MET A 261 -6.85 7.09 25.78
CA MET A 261 -7.06 7.56 24.41
C MET A 261 -8.35 8.39 24.29
N ARG A 262 -9.46 7.96 24.92
CA ARG A 262 -10.70 8.74 24.95
C ARG A 262 -10.51 10.14 25.55
N ARG A 263 -9.67 10.25 26.59
CA ARG A 263 -9.31 11.57 27.16
C ARG A 263 -8.51 12.42 26.17
N VAL A 264 -7.52 11.84 25.50
CA VAL A 264 -6.73 12.56 24.48
C VAL A 264 -7.60 13.04 23.35
N LEU A 265 -8.46 12.17 22.80
CA LEU A 265 -9.35 12.48 21.68
C LEU A 265 -10.33 13.60 21.99
N HIS A 266 -10.75 13.75 23.24
CA HIS A 266 -11.64 14.85 23.67
C HIS A 266 -11.01 16.25 23.46
N TYR A 267 -9.68 16.36 23.49
CA TYR A 267 -8.94 17.61 23.30
C TYR A 267 -8.49 17.86 21.85
N LEU A 268 -8.64 16.88 20.97
CA LEU A 268 -8.25 17.01 19.57
C LEU A 268 -9.37 17.63 18.72
N HIS A 269 -8.98 18.37 17.69
CA HIS A 269 -9.92 18.87 16.71
C HIS A 269 -10.54 17.74 15.89
N ARG A 270 -11.85 17.79 15.68
CA ARG A 270 -12.57 16.83 14.85
C ARG A 270 -12.16 16.99 13.38
N MET A 271 -11.61 15.95 12.80
CA MET A 271 -11.21 15.94 11.37
C MET A 271 -12.40 15.80 10.43
N THR A 272 -13.50 15.25 10.92
CA THR A 272 -14.75 15.07 10.15
C THR A 272 -15.87 15.80 10.87
N GLU A 273 -16.54 16.69 10.16
CA GLU A 273 -17.67 17.44 10.68
C GLU A 273 -18.79 16.47 11.09
N GLY A 274 -19.35 16.69 12.29
CA GLY A 274 -20.42 15.85 12.83
C GLY A 274 -19.98 14.46 13.33
N TRP A 275 -18.64 14.18 13.38
CA TRP A 275 -18.13 12.90 13.86
C TRP A 275 -17.16 13.08 15.04
N GLU A 276 -17.38 12.31 16.10
CA GLU A 276 -16.44 12.20 17.22
C GLU A 276 -15.62 10.93 17.05
N THR A 277 -14.29 11.05 17.00
CA THR A 277 -13.38 9.91 16.86
C THR A 277 -13.52 8.96 18.04
N PRO A 278 -14.06 7.74 17.88
CA PRO A 278 -14.17 6.79 18.97
C PRO A 278 -12.86 6.02 19.19
N ALA A 279 -12.68 5.53 20.44
CA ALA A 279 -11.67 4.53 20.75
C ALA A 279 -12.37 3.23 21.17
N LEU A 280 -12.10 2.15 20.43
CA LEU A 280 -12.68 0.81 20.60
C LEU A 280 -11.62 -0.20 21.02
N LEU A 281 -12.06 -1.31 21.62
CA LEU A 281 -11.23 -2.47 21.90
C LEU A 281 -11.50 -3.54 20.82
N ALA A 282 -10.46 -4.25 20.40
CA ALA A 282 -10.62 -5.43 19.56
C ALA A 282 -9.50 -6.45 19.80
N SER A 283 -9.79 -7.70 19.52
CA SER A 283 -8.79 -8.76 19.40
C SER A 283 -8.89 -9.37 17.99
N ALA A 284 -7.89 -9.11 17.19
CA ALA A 284 -7.79 -9.74 15.87
C ALA A 284 -7.63 -11.28 15.96
N LEU A 285 -7.14 -11.79 17.09
CA LEU A 285 -6.93 -13.21 17.32
C LEU A 285 -8.24 -13.95 17.60
N THR A 286 -9.09 -13.38 18.47
CA THR A 286 -10.35 -14.00 18.90
C THR A 286 -11.55 -13.54 18.08
N GLY A 287 -11.44 -12.43 17.36
CA GLY A 287 -12.53 -11.76 16.66
C GLY A 287 -13.40 -10.87 17.53
N GLU A 288 -13.14 -10.81 18.86
CA GLU A 288 -13.89 -9.94 19.79
C GLU A 288 -13.68 -8.47 19.43
N GLY A 289 -14.75 -7.67 19.43
CA GLY A 289 -14.73 -6.26 19.09
C GLY A 289 -14.70 -5.95 17.57
N VAL A 290 -14.49 -6.95 16.71
CA VAL A 290 -14.44 -6.76 15.26
C VAL A 290 -15.83 -6.38 14.69
N PRO A 291 -16.95 -7.02 15.09
CA PRO A 291 -18.29 -6.59 14.67
C PRO A 291 -18.60 -5.16 15.09
N GLU A 292 -18.21 -4.75 16.29
CA GLU A 292 -18.44 -3.40 16.84
C GLU A 292 -17.65 -2.35 16.04
N VAL A 293 -16.43 -2.69 15.60
CA VAL A 293 -15.65 -1.81 14.69
C VAL A 293 -16.36 -1.66 13.35
N TRP A 294 -16.96 -2.73 12.82
CA TRP A 294 -17.74 -2.63 11.59
C TRP A 294 -18.99 -1.78 11.76
N GLN A 295 -19.78 -2.03 12.81
CA GLN A 295 -20.98 -1.24 13.10
C GLN A 295 -20.64 0.26 13.21
N MET A 296 -19.62 0.62 13.97
CA MET A 296 -19.14 1.99 14.09
C MET A 296 -18.72 2.58 12.72
N THR A 297 -18.09 1.78 11.87
CA THR A 297 -17.72 2.20 10.51
C THR A 297 -18.96 2.49 9.66
N GLU A 298 -20.00 1.66 9.72
CA GLU A 298 -21.26 1.90 9.02
C GLU A 298 -21.97 3.16 9.53
N GLU A 299 -21.98 3.40 10.84
CA GLU A 299 -22.51 4.62 11.45
C GLU A 299 -21.77 5.85 10.93
N TYR A 300 -20.45 5.81 10.84
CA TYR A 300 -19.65 6.88 10.23
C TYR A 300 -20.08 7.16 8.80
N PHE A 301 -20.15 6.15 7.94
CA PHE A 301 -20.52 6.33 6.54
C PHE A 301 -21.97 6.83 6.37
N THR A 302 -22.85 6.39 7.23
CA THR A 302 -24.25 6.85 7.26
C THR A 302 -24.32 8.34 7.58
N ASN A 303 -23.64 8.78 8.64
CA ASN A 303 -23.55 10.16 9.04
C ASN A 303 -22.89 11.03 7.95
N ALA A 304 -21.74 10.58 7.44
CA ALA A 304 -20.98 11.33 6.43
C ALA A 304 -21.76 11.49 5.10
N ARG A 305 -22.61 10.52 4.75
CA ARG A 305 -23.54 10.67 3.61
C ARG A 305 -24.66 11.67 3.92
N ALA A 306 -25.26 11.57 5.09
CA ALA A 306 -26.39 12.43 5.48
C ALA A 306 -26.00 13.92 5.50
N VAL A 307 -24.81 14.26 6.01
CA VAL A 307 -24.31 15.65 6.04
C VAL A 307 -23.56 16.05 4.75
N GLY A 308 -23.41 15.15 3.77
CA GLY A 308 -22.72 15.41 2.50
C GLY A 308 -21.20 15.53 2.59
N SER A 309 -20.59 15.31 3.77
CA SER A 309 -19.14 15.42 3.99
C SER A 309 -18.35 14.39 3.20
N LEU A 310 -18.90 13.18 2.96
CA LEU A 310 -18.28 12.14 2.14
C LEU A 310 -18.02 12.62 0.70
N THR A 311 -19.04 13.20 0.06
CA THR A 311 -18.93 13.71 -1.30
C THR A 311 -18.00 14.91 -1.36
N GLY A 312 -18.10 15.83 -0.40
CA GLY A 312 -17.19 16.97 -0.28
C GLY A 312 -15.73 16.54 -0.16
N ARG A 313 -15.44 15.60 0.73
CA ARG A 313 -14.08 15.02 0.92
C ARG A 313 -13.54 14.44 -0.37
N ARG A 314 -14.29 13.57 -1.04
CA ARG A 314 -13.85 12.93 -2.30
C ARG A 314 -13.56 13.96 -3.41
N ARG A 315 -14.37 15.02 -3.52
CA ARG A 315 -14.12 16.13 -4.46
C ARG A 315 -12.81 16.85 -4.13
N THR A 316 -12.62 17.22 -2.88
CA THR A 316 -11.39 17.88 -2.41
C THR A 316 -10.17 17.00 -2.65
N GLN A 317 -10.25 15.73 -2.30
CA GLN A 317 -9.16 14.75 -2.55
C GLN A 317 -8.83 14.62 -4.04
N ALA A 318 -9.83 14.58 -4.92
CA ALA A 318 -9.62 14.49 -6.36
C ALA A 318 -8.88 15.71 -6.92
N VAL A 319 -9.28 16.93 -6.50
CA VAL A 319 -8.63 18.18 -6.92
C VAL A 319 -7.21 18.28 -6.38
N GLN A 320 -7.00 17.98 -5.10
CA GLN A 320 -5.68 17.96 -4.49
C GLN A 320 -4.76 16.96 -5.18
N TRP A 321 -5.28 15.79 -5.54
CA TRP A 321 -4.53 14.78 -6.28
C TRP A 321 -4.14 15.27 -7.68
N MET A 322 -5.05 15.91 -8.40
CA MET A 322 -4.73 16.52 -9.70
C MET A 322 -3.56 17.51 -9.58
N HIS A 323 -3.58 18.40 -8.59
CA HIS A 323 -2.49 19.34 -8.36
C HIS A 323 -1.17 18.64 -8.00
N ALA A 324 -1.22 17.60 -7.18
CA ALA A 324 -0.03 16.80 -6.85
C ALA A 324 0.58 16.12 -8.10
N LEU A 325 -0.25 15.56 -8.98
CA LEU A 325 0.20 14.96 -10.24
C LEU A 325 0.81 16.01 -11.19
N ILE A 326 0.25 17.22 -11.24
CA ILE A 326 0.80 18.33 -12.03
C ILE A 326 2.18 18.69 -11.49
N ALA A 327 2.33 18.89 -10.18
CA ALA A 327 3.61 19.23 -9.55
C ALA A 327 4.67 18.14 -9.79
N GLU A 328 4.33 16.86 -9.59
CA GLU A 328 5.23 15.72 -9.86
C GLU A 328 5.65 15.65 -11.33
N SER A 329 4.69 15.87 -12.25
CA SER A 329 4.96 15.87 -13.69
C SER A 329 5.87 17.02 -14.11
N LEU A 330 5.65 18.23 -13.57
CA LEU A 330 6.51 19.39 -13.83
C LEU A 330 7.91 19.16 -13.29
N GLN A 331 8.04 18.65 -12.06
CA GLN A 331 9.33 18.30 -11.46
C GLN A 331 10.07 17.25 -12.31
N SER A 332 9.38 16.16 -12.69
CA SER A 332 9.98 15.12 -13.52
C SER A 332 10.45 15.64 -14.88
N ARG A 333 9.64 16.48 -15.54
CA ARG A 333 9.99 17.07 -16.82
C ARG A 333 11.18 18.03 -16.70
N PHE A 334 11.20 18.82 -15.63
CA PHE A 334 12.28 19.75 -15.36
C PHE A 334 13.62 19.01 -15.21
N TYR A 335 13.71 18.01 -14.36
CA TYR A 335 14.94 17.23 -14.17
C TYR A 335 15.27 16.30 -15.35
N ALA A 336 14.31 15.97 -16.20
CA ALA A 336 14.55 15.22 -17.43
C ALA A 336 15.12 16.07 -18.58
N SER A 337 15.02 17.39 -18.49
CA SER A 337 15.56 18.33 -19.51
C SER A 337 17.07 18.18 -19.66
N GLU A 338 17.56 18.13 -20.89
CA GLU A 338 18.97 18.01 -21.19
C GLU A 338 19.77 19.24 -20.71
N ASP A 339 19.19 20.44 -20.79
CA ASP A 339 19.82 21.67 -20.26
C ASP A 339 20.00 21.58 -18.74
N VAL A 340 18.97 21.16 -18.01
CA VAL A 340 19.05 21.00 -16.54
C VAL A 340 20.06 19.92 -16.19
N LYS A 341 20.03 18.76 -16.82
CA LYS A 341 21.01 17.68 -16.59
C LYS A 341 22.45 18.13 -16.81
N ALA A 342 22.69 18.95 -17.84
CA ALA A 342 24.03 19.43 -18.14
C ALA A 342 24.54 20.45 -17.11
N ARG A 343 23.66 21.33 -16.59
CA ARG A 343 24.03 22.44 -15.70
C ARG A 343 23.99 22.08 -14.22
N LEU A 344 23.12 21.16 -13.83
CA LEU A 344 22.86 20.81 -12.44
C LEU A 344 24.11 20.39 -11.66
N PRO A 345 25.01 19.51 -12.15
CA PRO A 345 26.18 19.07 -11.37
C PRO A 345 27.16 20.22 -11.05
N ALA A 346 27.33 21.14 -11.99
CA ALA A 346 28.23 22.30 -11.80
C ALA A 346 27.67 23.29 -10.76
N LEU A 347 26.34 23.48 -10.77
CA LEU A 347 25.68 24.36 -9.80
C LEU A 347 25.62 23.72 -8.41
N GLU A 348 25.39 22.41 -8.29
CA GLU A 348 25.47 21.67 -7.03
C GLU A 348 26.86 21.76 -6.42
N ALA A 349 27.93 21.58 -7.21
CA ALA A 349 29.29 21.75 -6.75
C ALA A 349 29.59 23.19 -6.29
N ALA A 350 29.11 24.20 -7.02
CA ALA A 350 29.30 25.60 -6.65
C ALA A 350 28.60 25.98 -5.33
N VAL A 351 27.41 25.41 -5.10
CA VAL A 351 26.65 25.58 -3.85
C VAL A 351 27.34 24.83 -2.71
N ALA A 352 27.77 23.59 -2.91
CA ALA A 352 28.42 22.76 -1.90
C ALA A 352 29.73 23.38 -1.43
N ASP A 353 30.49 23.99 -2.35
CA ASP A 353 31.76 24.71 -2.05
C ASP A 353 31.54 26.13 -1.49
N GLY A 354 30.31 26.60 -1.32
CA GLY A 354 30.01 27.96 -0.84
C GLY A 354 30.33 29.06 -1.86
N ARG A 355 30.57 28.71 -3.12
CA ARG A 355 30.92 29.66 -4.20
C ARG A 355 29.70 30.35 -4.81
N MET A 356 28.51 29.81 -4.59
CA MET A 356 27.24 30.35 -5.11
C MET A 356 26.13 30.26 -4.07
N PRO A 357 25.31 31.31 -3.87
CA PRO A 357 24.12 31.24 -3.02
C PRO A 357 23.10 30.23 -3.54
N VAL A 358 22.47 29.47 -2.63
CA VAL A 358 21.51 28.40 -2.98
C VAL A 358 20.35 28.90 -3.87
N LEU A 359 19.78 30.06 -3.50
CA LEU A 359 18.67 30.65 -4.26
C LEU A 359 19.12 31.05 -5.69
N ALA A 360 20.31 31.61 -5.84
CA ALA A 360 20.84 32.01 -7.14
C ALA A 360 21.06 30.80 -8.05
N ALA A 361 21.55 29.66 -7.51
CA ALA A 361 21.70 28.43 -8.25
C ALA A 361 20.33 27.86 -8.71
N ALA A 362 19.32 27.87 -7.82
CA ALA A 362 17.99 27.44 -8.15
C ALA A 362 17.35 28.30 -9.25
N LEU A 363 17.41 29.62 -9.14
CA LEU A 363 16.89 30.54 -10.16
C LEU A 363 17.62 30.38 -11.51
N ALA A 364 18.93 30.18 -11.48
CA ALA A 364 19.70 29.93 -12.71
C ALA A 364 19.21 28.69 -13.48
N LEU A 365 18.76 27.62 -12.76
CA LEU A 365 18.17 26.44 -13.39
C LEU A 365 16.74 26.69 -13.88
N LEU A 366 15.97 27.50 -13.19
CA LEU A 366 14.57 27.79 -13.52
C LEU A 366 14.41 28.79 -14.69
N GLY A 367 15.51 29.33 -15.21
CA GLY A 367 15.46 30.24 -16.39
C GLY A 367 15.21 31.70 -15.96
N GLY A 368 15.53 32.06 -14.71
CA GLY A 368 15.47 33.42 -14.17
C GLY A 368 16.78 34.17 -14.38
#